data_970c5e4153fee2e9b5438fbacdf1a8ea
#
_entry.id   970c5e4153fee2e9b5438fbacdf1a8ea
#
_cell.length_a   1.000
_cell.length_b   1.000
_cell.length_c   1.000
_cell.angle_alpha   90.00
_cell.angle_beta   90.00
_cell.angle_gamma   90.00
#
_symmetry.space_group_name_H-M   'P 1'
#
loop_
_entity.id
_entity.type
_entity.pdbx_description
1 polymer ?
#
loop_
_entity_poly.entity_id
_entity_poly.type
_entity_poly.pdbx_seq_one_letter_code
_entity_poly.pdbx_strand_id
1 'polypeptide(L)'
;MDKENEGFDIMSFLFNNKSFIEGLIENLKKELMEVIFSENLNIFKKSIFIQGVFTYANLILSNNESLSKEEKTKIMEEIVEISNLLAEETLEDVQKYAN
;
A
#
# COMPACT_ATOMS: atom_id res chain seq x y z
N MET A 1 -4.04 -25.42 -25.18
CA MET A 1 -4.22 -24.63 -23.96
C MET A 1 -4.26 -23.16 -24.33
N ASP A 2 -5.20 -22.43 -23.82
CA ASP A 2 -5.37 -21.04 -24.18
C ASP A 2 -4.30 -20.16 -23.54
N LYS A 3 -3.82 -19.18 -24.31
CA LYS A 3 -2.85 -18.21 -23.79
C LYS A 3 -3.42 -17.40 -22.63
N GLU A 4 -4.73 -17.19 -22.60
CA GLU A 4 -5.40 -16.49 -21.51
C GLU A 4 -5.27 -17.24 -20.20
N ASN A 5 -5.41 -18.57 -20.24
CA ASN A 5 -5.24 -19.39 -19.05
C ASN A 5 -3.81 -19.40 -18.56
N GLU A 6 -2.83 -19.39 -19.46
CA GLU A 6 -1.42 -19.31 -19.10
C GLU A 6 -1.11 -18.00 -18.40
N GLY A 7 -1.62 -16.87 -18.91
CA GLY A 7 -1.44 -15.56 -18.30
C GLY A 7 -2.10 -15.48 -16.93
N PHE A 8 -3.30 -16.05 -16.80
CA PHE A 8 -4.01 -16.10 -15.53
C PHE A 8 -3.26 -16.95 -14.50
N ASP A 9 -2.71 -18.09 -14.93
CA ASP A 9 -1.94 -18.98 -14.06
C ASP A 9 -0.66 -18.31 -13.56
N ILE A 10 0.01 -17.54 -14.41
CA ILE A 10 1.21 -16.79 -14.04
C ILE A 10 0.87 -15.75 -12.98
N MET A 11 -0.21 -14.99 -13.16
CA MET A 11 -0.63 -13.99 -12.18
C MET A 11 -1.00 -14.64 -10.86
N SER A 12 -1.73 -15.75 -10.89
CA SER A 12 -2.05 -16.52 -9.69
C SER A 12 -0.79 -16.99 -8.97
N PHE A 13 0.17 -17.50 -9.75
CA PHE A 13 1.43 -17.95 -9.18
C PHE A 13 2.17 -16.81 -8.48
N LEU A 14 2.27 -15.65 -9.13
CA LEU A 14 2.95 -14.48 -8.56
C LEU A 14 2.26 -14.01 -7.28
N PHE A 15 0.94 -13.91 -7.30
CA PHE A 15 0.18 -13.47 -6.12
C PHE A 15 0.22 -14.47 -4.96
N ASN A 16 0.51 -15.75 -5.25
CA ASN A 16 0.65 -16.76 -4.21
C ASN A 16 2.11 -17.01 -3.84
N ASN A 17 3.03 -16.29 -4.44
CA ASN A 17 4.44 -16.39 -4.10
C ASN A 17 4.75 -15.40 -2.98
N LYS A 18 5.11 -15.95 -1.82
CA LYS A 18 5.34 -15.14 -0.61
C LYS A 18 6.43 -14.08 -0.82
N SER A 19 7.56 -14.48 -1.41
CA SER A 19 8.67 -13.55 -1.64
C SER A 19 8.29 -12.41 -2.57
N PHE A 20 7.51 -12.72 -3.60
CA PHE A 20 7.02 -11.70 -4.54
C PHE A 20 6.12 -10.69 -3.84
N ILE A 21 5.18 -11.18 -3.02
CA ILE A 21 4.25 -10.33 -2.29
C ILE A 21 4.99 -9.46 -1.27
N GLU A 22 5.94 -10.04 -0.55
CA GLU A 22 6.74 -9.27 0.41
C GLU A 22 7.52 -8.14 -0.28
N GLY A 23 8.11 -8.42 -1.44
CA GLY A 23 8.81 -7.41 -2.22
C GLY A 23 7.86 -6.31 -2.71
N LEU A 24 6.67 -6.69 -3.15
CA LEU A 24 5.64 -5.76 -3.60
C LEU A 24 5.20 -4.83 -2.47
N ILE A 25 4.98 -5.38 -1.29
CA ILE A 25 4.58 -4.61 -0.11
C ILE A 25 5.70 -3.66 0.33
N GLU A 26 6.96 -4.12 0.31
CA GLU A 26 8.08 -3.23 0.63
C GLU A 26 8.18 -2.06 -0.33
N ASN A 27 7.96 -2.29 -1.62
CA ASN A 27 7.91 -1.21 -2.61
C ASN A 27 6.75 -0.26 -2.36
N LEU A 28 5.57 -0.79 -2.02
CA LEU A 28 4.41 0.04 -1.68
C LEU A 28 4.70 0.96 -0.50
N LYS A 29 5.32 0.42 0.54
CA LYS A 29 5.66 1.19 1.73
C LYS A 29 6.65 2.30 1.40
N LYS A 30 7.66 1.98 0.59
CA LYS A 30 8.68 2.94 0.17
C LYS A 30 8.04 4.09 -0.64
N GLU A 31 7.22 3.75 -1.62
CA GLU A 31 6.55 4.76 -2.44
C GLU A 31 5.58 5.60 -1.61
N LEU A 32 4.89 4.98 -0.66
CA LEU A 32 3.99 5.69 0.24
C LEU A 32 4.75 6.73 1.06
N MET A 33 5.91 6.37 1.60
CA MET A 33 6.74 7.32 2.34
C MET A 33 7.22 8.46 1.44
N GLU A 34 7.66 8.16 0.23
CA GLU A 34 8.10 9.18 -0.72
C GLU A 34 6.99 10.17 -1.05
N VAL A 35 5.77 9.67 -1.22
CA VAL A 35 4.60 10.51 -1.51
C VAL A 35 4.28 11.40 -0.30
N ILE A 36 4.27 10.82 0.90
CA ILE A 36 3.93 11.57 2.12
C ILE A 36 4.91 12.74 2.34
N PHE A 37 6.20 12.50 2.13
CA PHE A 37 7.22 13.52 2.34
C PHE A 37 7.51 14.37 1.11
N SER A 38 6.78 14.18 0.02
CA SER A 38 6.97 14.97 -1.19
C SER A 38 6.48 16.40 -1.00
N GLU A 39 7.32 17.36 -1.34
CA GLU A 39 6.95 18.78 -1.29
C GLU A 39 6.15 19.20 -2.52
N ASN A 40 6.16 18.39 -3.56
CA ASN A 40 5.51 18.70 -4.83
C ASN A 40 4.05 18.27 -4.91
N LEU A 41 3.59 17.49 -3.94
CA LEU A 41 2.22 16.97 -3.92
C LEU A 41 1.43 17.64 -2.81
N ASN A 42 0.19 18.04 -3.13
CA ASN A 42 -0.70 18.59 -2.11
C ASN A 42 -1.39 17.47 -1.33
N ILE A 43 -2.07 17.86 -0.25
CA ILE A 43 -2.73 16.92 0.66
C ILE A 43 -3.78 16.06 -0.05
N PHE A 44 -4.48 16.63 -1.04
CA PHE A 44 -5.52 15.89 -1.75
C PHE A 44 -4.92 14.75 -2.58
N LYS A 45 -3.83 15.03 -3.28
CA LYS A 45 -3.13 14.01 -4.08
C LYS A 45 -2.51 12.93 -3.18
N LYS A 46 -1.95 13.32 -2.05
CA LYS A 46 -1.40 12.38 -1.07
C LYS A 46 -2.51 11.48 -0.53
N SER A 47 -3.67 12.04 -0.20
CA SER A 47 -4.81 11.28 0.31
C SER A 47 -5.31 10.26 -0.70
N ILE A 48 -5.41 10.65 -1.97
CA ILE A 48 -5.83 9.75 -3.04
C ILE A 48 -4.83 8.60 -3.18
N PHE A 49 -3.54 8.90 -3.11
CA PHE A 49 -2.51 7.87 -3.21
C PHE A 49 -2.60 6.88 -2.04
N ILE A 50 -2.80 7.39 -0.83
CA ILE A 50 -2.95 6.54 0.36
C ILE A 50 -4.16 5.62 0.21
N GLN A 51 -5.30 6.14 -0.24
CA GLN A 51 -6.49 5.33 -0.46
C GLN A 51 -6.21 4.23 -1.49
N GLY A 52 -5.49 4.57 -2.55
CA GLY A 52 -5.10 3.60 -3.57
C GLY A 52 -4.22 2.50 -3.00
N VAL A 53 -3.25 2.86 -2.15
CA VAL A 53 -2.37 1.89 -1.51
C VAL A 53 -3.17 0.95 -0.60
N PHE A 54 -4.09 1.48 0.21
CA PHE A 54 -4.93 0.66 1.08
C PHE A 54 -5.79 -0.31 0.28
N THR A 55 -6.42 0.19 -0.78
CA THR A 55 -7.26 -0.65 -1.65
C THR A 55 -6.44 -1.76 -2.29
N TYR A 56 -5.28 -1.40 -2.83
CA TYR A 56 -4.39 -2.36 -3.50
C TYR A 56 -3.87 -3.41 -2.52
N ALA A 57 -3.43 -2.97 -1.34
CA ALA A 57 -2.93 -3.88 -0.33
C ALA A 57 -4.03 -4.85 0.15
N ASN A 58 -5.23 -4.35 0.39
CA ASN A 58 -6.36 -5.19 0.77
C ASN A 58 -6.66 -6.23 -0.29
N LEU A 59 -6.65 -5.82 -1.56
CA LEU A 59 -6.93 -6.72 -2.66
C LEU A 59 -5.89 -7.84 -2.74
N ILE A 60 -4.62 -7.48 -2.65
CA ILE A 60 -3.54 -8.46 -2.68
C ILE A 60 -3.62 -9.41 -1.49
N LEU A 61 -3.78 -8.87 -0.30
CA LEU A 61 -3.75 -9.67 0.93
C LEU A 61 -4.98 -10.57 1.06
N SER A 62 -6.16 -10.08 0.66
CA SER A 62 -7.38 -10.91 0.75
C SER A 62 -7.33 -12.11 -0.17
N ASN A 63 -6.65 -12.00 -1.30
CA ASN A 63 -6.57 -13.08 -2.29
C ASN A 63 -5.32 -13.94 -2.14
N ASN A 64 -4.48 -13.65 -1.15
CA ASN A 64 -3.21 -14.32 -0.99
C ASN A 64 -3.31 -15.43 0.04
N GLU A 65 -2.95 -16.66 -0.36
CA GLU A 65 -2.96 -17.81 0.52
C GLU A 65 -1.59 -18.14 1.10
N SER A 66 -0.53 -17.50 0.58
CA SER A 66 0.83 -17.78 1.02
C SER A 66 1.20 -17.09 2.34
N LEU A 67 0.41 -16.10 2.74
CA LEU A 67 0.63 -15.38 3.99
C LEU A 67 -0.36 -15.81 5.06
N SER A 68 0.11 -15.90 6.29
CA SER A 68 -0.76 -16.18 7.43
C SER A 68 -1.61 -14.94 7.76
N LYS A 69 -2.66 -15.15 8.54
CA LYS A 69 -3.51 -14.07 9.00
C LYS A 69 -2.71 -13.05 9.81
N GLU A 70 -1.78 -13.52 10.63
CA GLU A 70 -0.92 -12.67 11.44
C GLU A 70 0.01 -11.83 10.57
N GLU A 71 0.58 -12.42 9.53
CA GLU A 71 1.43 -11.69 8.58
C GLU A 71 0.66 -10.61 7.84
N LYS A 72 -0.57 -10.92 7.42
CA LYS A 72 -1.44 -9.95 6.74
C LYS A 72 -1.78 -8.77 7.66
N THR A 73 -2.11 -9.07 8.90
CA THR A 73 -2.44 -8.04 9.89
C THR A 73 -1.23 -7.13 10.14
N LYS A 74 -0.06 -7.71 10.28
CA LYS A 74 1.17 -6.93 10.49
C LYS A 74 1.45 -6.00 9.32
N ILE A 75 1.29 -6.48 8.10
CA ILE A 75 1.49 -5.66 6.90
C ILE A 75 0.54 -4.47 6.91
N MET A 76 -0.74 -4.70 7.20
CA MET A 76 -1.72 -3.62 7.24
C MET A 76 -1.42 -2.61 8.35
N GLU A 77 -0.98 -3.08 9.52
CA GLU A 77 -0.58 -2.20 10.61
C GLU A 77 0.58 -1.30 10.21
N GLU A 78 1.58 -1.84 9.50
CA GLU A 78 2.71 -1.06 9.02
C GLU A 78 2.27 0.02 8.03
N ILE A 79 1.35 -0.31 7.13
CA ILE A 79 0.81 0.66 6.18
C ILE A 79 0.05 1.76 6.91
N VAL A 80 -0.74 1.40 7.92
CA VAL A 80 -1.47 2.38 8.74
C VAL A 80 -0.49 3.31 9.46
N GLU A 81 0.58 2.78 10.03
CA GLU A 81 1.59 3.58 10.71
C GLU A 81 2.22 4.62 9.78
N ILE A 82 2.58 4.19 8.56
CA ILE A 82 3.15 5.11 7.57
C ILE A 82 2.12 6.17 7.19
N SER A 83 0.87 5.77 6.99
CA SER A 83 -0.22 6.69 6.62
C SER A 83 -0.48 7.73 7.71
N ASN A 84 -0.26 7.38 8.97
CA ASN A 84 -0.44 8.31 10.08
C ASN A 84 0.57 9.46 10.04
N LEU A 85 1.70 9.28 9.36
CA LEU A 85 2.66 10.38 9.17
C LEU A 85 2.03 11.51 8.37
N LEU A 86 1.16 11.19 7.41
CA LEU A 86 0.43 12.23 6.68
C LEU A 86 -0.53 12.98 7.59
N ALA A 87 -1.18 12.28 8.51
CA ALA A 87 -2.09 12.93 9.46
C ALA A 87 -1.35 13.95 10.32
N GLU A 88 -0.13 13.63 10.74
CA GLU A 88 0.70 14.54 11.52
C GLU A 88 1.08 15.79 10.71
N GLU A 89 1.51 15.61 9.47
CA GLU A 89 1.84 16.73 8.58
C GLU A 89 0.61 17.59 8.30
N THR A 90 -0.54 16.95 8.08
CA THR A 90 -1.80 17.64 7.84
C THR A 90 -2.19 18.50 9.03
N LEU A 91 -2.02 17.98 10.23
CA LEU A 91 -2.35 18.71 11.45
C LEU A 91 -1.50 19.97 11.58
N GLU A 92 -0.20 19.87 11.29
CA GLU A 92 0.68 21.03 11.27
C GLU A 92 0.21 22.10 10.28
N ASP A 93 -0.13 21.68 9.06
CA ASP A 93 -0.62 22.57 8.02
C ASP A 93 -1.92 23.25 8.42
N VAL A 94 -2.86 22.49 8.99
CA VAL A 94 -4.13 23.02 9.46
C VAL A 94 -3.89 24.04 10.57
N GLN A 95 -2.97 23.77 11.48
CA GLN A 95 -2.63 24.68 12.57
C GLN A 95 -2.06 26.00 12.05
N LYS A 96 -1.23 25.93 10.99
CA LYS A 96 -0.70 27.14 10.35
C LYS A 96 -1.81 28.03 9.79
N TYR A 97 -2.81 27.42 9.16
CA TYR A 97 -3.93 28.16 8.58
C TYR A 97 -4.94 28.63 9.62
N ALA A 98 -5.02 27.95 10.74
CA ALA A 98 -5.94 28.32 11.82
C ALA A 98 -5.45 29.51 12.64
N ASN A 99 -4.16 29.78 12.59
CA ASN A 99 -3.57 30.93 13.29
C ASN A 99 -3.47 32.12 12.37
#